data_dec4398df689abcb316be3d750e75f5f
#
_entry.id   dec4398df689abcb316be3d750e75f5f
#
_cell.length_a   1.000
_cell.length_b   1.000
_cell.length_c   1.000
_cell.angle_alpha   90.00
_cell.angle_beta   90.00
_cell.angle_gamma   90.00
#
_symmetry.space_group_name_H-M   'P 1'
#
loop_
_entity.id
_entity.type
_entity.pdbx_description
1 polymer ?
#
loop_
_entity_poly.entity_id
_entity_poly.type
_entity_poly.pdbx_seq_one_letter_code
_entity_poly.pdbx_strand_id
1 'polypeptide(L)'
;MKVVAIGGGTGLSTLLRGLKHFVPEMIEDLSAIVTVSDNGGSTGILRKELNIPAPGDVRNCITALAEDEDILTKVMQYRFEEGEGLKGHSFGNLFLTVLTKITGDFLEAVEITSKILKIK
;
A
#
# COMPACT_ATOMS: atom_id res chain seq x y z
N MET A 1 -23.65 2.24 -7.24
CA MET A 1 -22.81 3.45 -7.15
C MET A 1 -21.36 3.07 -7.35
N LYS A 2 -20.65 3.82 -8.17
CA LYS A 2 -19.21 3.65 -8.36
C LYS A 2 -18.50 4.83 -7.69
N VAL A 3 -17.48 4.55 -6.90
CA VAL A 3 -16.78 5.56 -6.12
C VAL A 3 -15.32 5.58 -6.48
N VAL A 4 -14.77 6.78 -6.72
CA VAL A 4 -13.34 7.00 -6.92
C VAL A 4 -12.86 7.94 -5.80
N ALA A 5 -11.88 7.50 -5.03
CA ALA A 5 -11.26 8.31 -3.99
C ALA A 5 -9.85 8.72 -4.44
N ILE A 6 -9.53 9.98 -4.27
CA ILE A 6 -8.26 10.56 -4.72
C ILE A 6 -7.54 11.16 -3.52
N GLY A 7 -6.28 10.84 -3.35
CA GLY A 7 -5.48 11.43 -2.28
C GLY A 7 -4.23 10.64 -2.00
N GLY A 8 -3.75 10.77 -0.78
CA GLY A 8 -2.56 10.05 -0.31
C GLY A 8 -2.53 10.01 1.20
N GLY A 9 -1.56 9.28 1.73
CA GLY A 9 -1.32 9.20 3.16
C GLY A 9 -2.44 8.59 3.98
N THR A 10 -2.48 8.98 5.24
CA THR A 10 -3.40 8.43 6.25
C THR A 10 -4.86 8.76 5.95
N GLY A 11 -5.12 9.96 5.43
CA GLY A 11 -6.49 10.40 5.15
C GLY A 11 -7.21 9.51 4.16
N LEU A 12 -6.57 9.22 3.03
CA LEU A 12 -7.15 8.36 2.00
C LEU A 12 -7.33 6.93 2.52
N SER A 13 -6.32 6.35 3.17
CA SER A 13 -6.42 4.99 3.69
C SER A 13 -7.52 4.83 4.74
N THR A 14 -7.69 5.84 5.59
CA THR A 14 -8.77 5.85 6.59
C THR A 14 -10.14 5.84 5.92
N LEU A 15 -10.33 6.66 4.88
CA LEU A 15 -11.58 6.72 4.13
C LEU A 15 -11.86 5.37 3.45
N LEU A 16 -10.86 4.77 2.80
CA LEU A 16 -11.02 3.49 2.12
C LEU A 16 -11.37 2.36 3.08
N ARG A 17 -10.79 2.38 4.28
CA ARG A 17 -11.09 1.37 5.31
C ARG A 17 -12.56 1.41 5.72
N GLY A 18 -13.15 2.60 5.76
CA GLY A 18 -14.58 2.75 6.01
C GLY A 18 -15.44 2.35 4.81
N LEU A 19 -15.09 2.84 3.62
CA LEU A 19 -15.88 2.61 2.41
C LEU A 19 -15.92 1.14 1.97
N LYS A 20 -14.87 0.36 2.23
CA LYS A 20 -14.83 -1.05 1.81
C LYS A 20 -15.98 -1.89 2.39
N HIS A 21 -16.51 -1.50 3.54
CA HIS A 21 -17.63 -2.22 4.17
C HIS A 21 -18.94 -2.11 3.39
N PHE A 22 -19.04 -1.18 2.46
CA PHE A 22 -20.22 -0.98 1.62
C PHE A 22 -20.10 -1.63 0.24
N VAL A 23 -18.97 -2.29 -0.04
CA VAL A 23 -18.74 -3.01 -1.28
C VAL A 23 -19.14 -4.48 -1.06
N PRO A 24 -19.84 -5.12 -1.99
CA PRO A 24 -20.35 -4.59 -3.26
C PRO A 24 -21.79 -4.03 -3.21
N GLU A 25 -22.43 -4.02 -2.06
CA GLU A 25 -23.88 -3.75 -1.93
C GLU A 25 -24.27 -2.32 -2.34
N MET A 26 -23.80 -1.31 -1.61
CA MET A 26 -24.10 0.09 -1.92
C MET A 26 -23.08 0.66 -2.90
N ILE A 27 -21.85 0.21 -2.84
CA ILE A 27 -20.77 0.62 -3.75
C ILE A 27 -20.42 -0.59 -4.64
N GLU A 28 -20.73 -0.47 -5.92
CA GLU A 28 -20.46 -1.54 -6.89
C GLU A 28 -18.96 -1.65 -7.16
N ASP A 29 -18.27 -0.52 -7.23
CA ASP A 29 -16.87 -0.43 -7.59
C ASP A 29 -16.22 0.70 -6.81
N LEU A 30 -15.17 0.38 -6.08
CA LEU A 30 -14.39 1.34 -5.31
C LEU A 30 -12.98 1.38 -5.85
N SER A 31 -12.58 2.54 -6.35
CA SER A 31 -11.24 2.76 -6.91
C SER A 31 -10.54 3.88 -6.15
N ALA A 32 -9.23 3.80 -6.06
CA ALA A 32 -8.42 4.82 -5.43
C ALA A 32 -7.33 5.30 -6.37
N ILE A 33 -7.14 6.62 -6.41
CA ILE A 33 -6.00 7.23 -7.10
C ILE A 33 -5.09 7.76 -6.00
N VAL A 34 -3.89 7.18 -5.90
CA VAL A 34 -2.98 7.38 -4.78
C VAL A 34 -1.72 8.11 -5.25
N THR A 35 -1.32 9.14 -4.52
CA THR A 35 -0.07 9.83 -4.82
C THR A 35 1.13 8.91 -4.56
N VAL A 36 2.15 9.01 -5.40
CA VAL A 36 3.41 8.25 -5.27
C VAL A 36 4.62 9.19 -5.14
N SER A 37 4.40 10.41 -4.70
CA SER A 37 5.43 11.44 -4.60
C SER A 37 5.93 11.72 -3.18
N ASP A 38 5.46 10.98 -2.17
CA ASP A 38 5.92 11.13 -0.79
C ASP A 38 7.42 10.81 -0.66
N ASN A 39 8.14 11.61 0.13
CA ASN A 39 9.58 11.46 0.38
C ASN A 39 9.92 11.25 1.86
N GLY A 40 8.93 11.01 2.71
CA GLY A 40 9.15 10.84 4.15
C GLY A 40 9.58 9.43 4.55
N GLY A 41 10.37 9.32 5.61
CA GLY A 41 10.70 8.05 6.26
C GLY A 41 11.23 6.95 5.34
N SER A 42 10.74 5.73 5.53
CA SER A 42 11.08 4.55 4.73
C SER A 42 10.86 4.78 3.24
N THR A 43 9.70 5.36 2.88
CA THR A 43 9.34 5.68 1.50
C THR A 43 10.39 6.59 0.85
N GLY A 44 10.80 7.64 1.54
CA GLY A 44 11.79 8.58 1.02
C GLY A 44 13.14 7.92 0.78
N ILE A 45 13.59 7.07 1.70
CA ILE A 45 14.85 6.35 1.58
C ILE A 45 14.81 5.41 0.39
N LEU A 46 13.77 4.59 0.26
CA LEU A 46 13.63 3.62 -0.82
C LEU A 46 13.53 4.31 -2.19
N ARG A 47 12.82 5.43 -2.24
CA ARG A 47 12.69 6.20 -3.47
C ARG A 47 14.03 6.76 -3.94
N LYS A 48 14.85 7.26 -3.01
CA LYS A 48 16.17 7.79 -3.32
C LYS A 48 17.19 6.70 -3.67
N GLU A 49 17.29 5.67 -2.85
CA GLU A 49 18.33 4.65 -3.00
C GLU A 49 18.06 3.69 -4.14
N LEU A 50 16.82 3.34 -4.38
CA LEU A 50 16.46 2.29 -5.32
C LEU A 50 15.70 2.81 -6.55
N ASN A 51 15.48 4.11 -6.62
CA ASN A 51 14.84 4.76 -7.76
C ASN A 51 13.50 4.12 -8.15
N ILE A 52 12.64 3.92 -7.15
CA ILE A 52 11.29 3.37 -7.34
C ILE A 52 10.25 4.44 -7.01
N PRO A 53 9.01 4.30 -7.51
CA PRO A 53 7.90 5.14 -7.04
C PRO A 53 7.71 4.99 -5.53
N ALA A 54 7.14 6.02 -4.89
CA ALA A 54 6.93 6.02 -3.45
C ALA A 54 5.91 4.95 -3.03
N PRO A 55 6.30 3.93 -2.27
CA PRO A 55 5.40 2.81 -1.96
C PRO A 55 4.49 3.03 -0.74
N GLY A 56 4.82 3.99 0.12
CA GLY A 56 4.17 4.11 1.42
C GLY A 56 2.67 4.36 1.37
N ASP A 57 2.22 5.35 0.61
CA ASP A 57 0.80 5.69 0.51
C ASP A 57 0.02 4.58 -0.20
N VAL A 58 0.61 3.98 -1.24
CA VAL A 58 0.00 2.85 -1.94
C VAL A 58 -0.14 1.67 -1.00
N ARG A 59 0.90 1.35 -0.23
CA ARG A 59 0.86 0.29 0.78
C ARG A 59 -0.29 0.51 1.77
N ASN A 60 -0.42 1.73 2.31
CA ASN A 60 -1.49 2.05 3.26
C ASN A 60 -2.87 1.85 2.64
N CYS A 61 -3.06 2.22 1.38
CA CYS A 61 -4.33 2.03 0.70
C CYS A 61 -4.61 0.56 0.41
N ILE A 62 -3.59 -0.22 0.02
CA ILE A 62 -3.74 -1.66 -0.19
C ILE A 62 -4.19 -2.34 1.09
N THR A 63 -3.53 -2.05 2.22
CA THR A 63 -3.90 -2.68 3.49
C THR A 63 -5.28 -2.23 3.98
N ALA A 64 -5.66 -0.97 3.70
CA ALA A 64 -6.99 -0.47 4.03
C ALA A 64 -8.09 -1.19 3.27
N LEU A 65 -7.84 -1.58 2.03
CA LEU A 65 -8.79 -2.28 1.17
C LEU A 65 -8.78 -3.80 1.36
N ALA A 66 -7.81 -4.35 2.07
CA ALA A 66 -7.74 -5.78 2.32
C ALA A 66 -9.00 -6.28 3.04
N GLU A 67 -9.48 -7.45 2.64
CA GLU A 67 -10.73 -8.00 3.15
C GLU A 67 -10.69 -8.21 4.65
N ASP A 68 -9.58 -8.78 5.15
CA ASP A 68 -9.39 -9.09 6.56
C ASP A 68 -8.13 -8.40 7.09
N GLU A 69 -8.17 -8.00 8.35
CA GLU A 69 -6.97 -7.56 9.06
C GLU A 69 -6.30 -8.78 9.71
N ASP A 70 -5.91 -9.71 8.86
CA ASP A 70 -5.27 -10.96 9.25
C ASP A 70 -3.76 -10.77 9.45
N ILE A 71 -3.06 -11.90 9.62
CA ILE A 71 -1.62 -11.89 9.83
C ILE A 71 -0.86 -11.26 8.64
N LEU A 72 -1.34 -11.45 7.41
CA LEU A 72 -0.68 -10.88 6.24
C LEU A 72 -0.73 -9.35 6.26
N THR A 73 -1.87 -8.77 6.65
CA THR A 73 -2.00 -7.33 6.79
C THR A 73 -1.05 -6.80 7.86
N LYS A 74 -0.95 -7.51 8.99
CA LYS A 74 -0.02 -7.13 10.07
C LYS A 74 1.43 -7.20 9.61
N VAL A 75 1.79 -8.23 8.84
CA VAL A 75 3.13 -8.37 8.27
C VAL A 75 3.44 -7.20 7.34
N MET A 76 2.51 -6.83 6.46
CA MET A 76 2.70 -5.71 5.53
C MET A 76 2.88 -4.37 6.24
N GLN A 77 2.27 -4.19 7.39
CA GLN A 77 2.39 -2.97 8.17
C GLN A 77 3.51 -2.99 9.22
N TYR A 78 4.16 -4.13 9.39
CA TYR A 78 5.24 -4.23 10.36
C TYR A 78 6.38 -3.26 10.04
N ARG A 79 6.84 -2.54 11.06
CA ARG A 79 7.96 -1.61 10.94
C ARG A 79 9.12 -2.10 11.79
N PHE A 80 10.29 -2.17 11.19
CA PHE A 80 11.48 -2.64 11.89
C PHE A 80 11.90 -1.62 12.95
N GLU A 81 12.12 -2.07 14.17
CA GLU A 81 12.51 -1.24 15.31
C GLU A 81 14.02 -1.25 15.54
N GLU A 82 14.73 -2.22 14.96
CA GLU A 82 16.17 -2.39 15.14
C GLU A 82 16.81 -2.85 13.83
N GLY A 83 18.15 -2.89 13.83
CA GLY A 83 18.91 -3.27 12.66
C GLY A 83 19.41 -2.07 11.87
N GLU A 84 20.73 -2.05 11.54
CA GLU A 84 21.28 -1.03 10.68
C GLU A 84 20.67 -1.16 9.29
N GLY A 85 20.19 -0.08 8.73
CA GLY A 85 19.57 -0.07 7.43
C GLY A 85 18.11 -0.54 7.40
N LEU A 86 17.65 -1.32 8.38
CA LEU A 86 16.27 -1.80 8.43
C LEU A 86 15.36 -0.92 9.29
N LYS A 87 15.92 -0.35 10.34
CA LYS A 87 15.13 0.45 11.29
C LYS A 87 14.37 1.56 10.57
N GLY A 88 13.08 1.66 10.85
CA GLY A 88 12.20 2.65 10.24
C GLY A 88 11.52 2.21 8.95
N HIS A 89 12.00 1.14 8.32
CA HIS A 89 11.34 0.59 7.13
C HIS A 89 10.18 -0.31 7.51
N SER A 90 9.10 -0.28 6.73
CA SER A 90 8.04 -1.26 6.86
C SER A 90 8.32 -2.45 5.96
N PHE A 91 7.90 -3.64 6.39
CA PHE A 91 8.04 -4.83 5.55
C PHE A 91 7.29 -4.65 4.22
N GLY A 92 6.10 -4.05 4.25
CA GLY A 92 5.31 -3.81 3.04
C GLY A 92 6.01 -2.92 2.03
N ASN A 93 6.69 -1.87 2.50
CA ASN A 93 7.47 -1.02 1.60
C ASN A 93 8.60 -1.81 0.94
N LEU A 94 9.31 -2.64 1.71
CA LEU A 94 10.39 -3.49 1.18
C LEU A 94 9.82 -4.54 0.24
N PHE A 95 8.69 -5.14 0.57
CA PHE A 95 8.01 -6.14 -0.26
C PHE A 95 7.64 -5.55 -1.63
N LEU A 96 7.01 -4.38 -1.65
CA LEU A 96 6.67 -3.70 -2.91
C LEU A 96 7.92 -3.35 -3.71
N THR A 97 8.97 -2.93 -3.03
CA THR A 97 10.25 -2.62 -3.67
C THR A 97 10.84 -3.85 -4.35
N VAL A 98 10.87 -4.98 -3.65
CA VAL A 98 11.38 -6.25 -4.21
C VAL A 98 10.58 -6.69 -5.41
N LEU A 99 9.25 -6.67 -5.32
CA LEU A 99 8.39 -7.04 -6.45
C LEU A 99 8.58 -6.11 -7.64
N THR A 100 8.77 -4.81 -7.39
CA THR A 100 9.05 -3.84 -8.46
C THR A 100 10.35 -4.18 -9.17
N LYS A 101 11.37 -4.58 -8.42
CA LYS A 101 12.66 -4.99 -9.00
C LYS A 101 12.55 -6.28 -9.80
N ILE A 102 11.78 -7.25 -9.33
CA ILE A 102 11.61 -8.54 -10.01
C ILE A 102 10.78 -8.37 -11.29
N THR A 103 9.68 -7.64 -11.22
CA THR A 103 8.76 -7.47 -12.34
C THR A 103 9.16 -6.36 -13.31
N GLY A 104 9.93 -5.40 -12.83
CA GLY A 104 10.30 -4.21 -13.61
C GLY A 104 9.18 -3.17 -13.68
N ASP A 105 8.08 -3.36 -12.97
CA ASP A 105 6.90 -2.48 -13.02
C ASP A 105 6.23 -2.36 -11.66
N PHE A 106 6.16 -1.14 -11.15
CA PHE A 106 5.53 -0.86 -9.86
C PHE A 106 4.03 -1.21 -9.86
N LEU A 107 3.33 -0.93 -10.94
CA LEU A 107 1.90 -1.25 -11.05
C LEU A 107 1.67 -2.75 -10.94
N GLU A 108 2.49 -3.55 -11.61
CA GLU A 108 2.41 -5.01 -11.53
C GLU A 108 2.69 -5.49 -10.10
N ALA A 109 3.65 -4.88 -9.41
CA ALA A 109 3.93 -5.19 -8.01
C ALA A 109 2.71 -4.92 -7.12
N VAL A 110 2.02 -3.81 -7.35
CA VAL A 110 0.78 -3.46 -6.63
C VAL A 110 -0.31 -4.50 -6.90
N GLU A 111 -0.49 -4.90 -8.14
CA GLU A 111 -1.49 -5.91 -8.52
C GLU A 111 -1.24 -7.25 -7.83
N ILE A 112 0.01 -7.71 -7.83
CA ILE A 112 0.39 -8.96 -7.18
C ILE A 112 0.12 -8.89 -5.67
N THR A 113 0.52 -7.79 -5.04
CA THR A 113 0.30 -7.58 -3.61
C THR A 113 -1.19 -7.57 -3.27
N SER A 114 -1.99 -6.93 -4.11
CA SER A 114 -3.45 -6.88 -3.93
C SER A 114 -4.08 -8.27 -3.96
N LYS A 115 -3.61 -9.13 -4.86
CA LYS A 115 -4.09 -10.52 -4.94
C LYS A 115 -3.74 -11.31 -3.68
N ILE A 116 -2.53 -11.13 -3.17
CA ILE A 116 -2.08 -11.81 -1.94
C ILE A 116 -2.93 -11.41 -0.74
N LEU A 117 -3.29 -10.14 -0.62
CA LEU A 117 -4.09 -9.60 0.47
C LEU A 117 -5.59 -9.75 0.27
N LYS A 118 -6.02 -10.33 -0.84
CA LYS A 118 -7.44 -10.56 -1.16
C LYS A 118 -8.27 -9.28 -1.12
N ILE A 119 -7.86 -8.31 -1.90
CA ILE A 119 -8.63 -7.08 -2.07
C ILE A 119 -9.80 -7.33 -3.00
N LYS A 120 -10.95 -6.84 -2.59
CA LYS A 120 -12.17 -6.96 -3.39
C LYS A 120 -12.19 -5.98 -4.56
#